data_a4f42510d72f1c6c85271ad0c126742c
#
_entry.id   a4f42510d72f1c6c85271ad0c126742c
#
_cell.length_a   1.000
_cell.length_b   1.000
_cell.length_c   1.000
_cell.angle_alpha   90.00
_cell.angle_beta   90.00
_cell.angle_gamma   90.00
#
_symmetry.space_group_name_H-M   'P 1'
#
loop_
_entity.id
_entity.type
_entity.pdbx_description
1 polymer ?
#
loop_
_entity_poly.entity_id
_entity_poly.type
_entity_poly.pdbx_seq_one_letter_code
_entity_poly.pdbx_strand_id
1 'polypeptide(L)'
;MGRETEVALAGCHIGVGTETQPAFASLSAQSWRDDNTLASQQGVDMQDNQDRLVMEEVTDPEELANIHARRARFERNAAWLQAHASEVYTHHRGQCICIAGEELFVADTPEEAIALATAAHPEDDGRLLRYIPREKLARIYAH
;
A
#
# COMPACT_ATOMS: atom_id res chain seq x y z
N MET A 1 22.68 17.41 -52.35
CA MET A 1 22.27 18.62 -51.65
C MET A 1 22.02 18.28 -50.23
N GLY A 2 23.06 18.32 -49.41
CA GLY A 2 23.01 18.07 -48.00
C GLY A 2 22.59 19.33 -47.25
N ARG A 3 21.55 19.24 -46.45
CA ARG A 3 21.34 20.19 -45.38
C ARG A 3 21.77 19.48 -44.08
N GLU A 4 22.99 19.75 -43.71
CA GLU A 4 23.45 19.50 -42.37
C GLU A 4 22.72 20.39 -41.41
N THR A 5 21.78 19.86 -40.70
CA THR A 5 21.23 20.50 -39.50
C THR A 5 22.24 20.33 -38.40
N GLU A 6 23.06 21.31 -38.25
CA GLU A 6 23.90 21.50 -37.10
C GLU A 6 23.04 21.70 -35.87
N VAL A 7 22.89 20.63 -35.10
CA VAL A 7 22.28 20.69 -33.77
C VAL A 7 23.31 21.30 -32.86
N ALA A 8 23.21 22.57 -32.62
CA ALA A 8 23.96 23.22 -31.55
C ALA A 8 23.54 22.59 -30.22
N LEU A 9 24.36 21.75 -29.71
CA LEU A 9 24.32 21.34 -28.31
C LEU A 9 24.63 22.59 -27.47
N ALA A 10 23.56 23.25 -27.04
CA ALA A 10 23.65 24.23 -25.98
C ALA A 10 24.20 23.52 -24.74
N GLY A 11 25.39 23.87 -24.37
CA GLY A 11 26.06 23.31 -23.23
C GLY A 11 25.17 23.45 -22.01
N CYS A 12 24.85 22.31 -21.41
CA CYS A 12 24.34 22.31 -20.08
C CYS A 12 25.43 22.87 -19.17
N HIS A 13 25.32 24.13 -18.84
CA HIS A 13 26.00 24.67 -17.68
C HIS A 13 25.38 23.98 -16.47
N ILE A 14 25.98 22.89 -16.08
CA ILE A 14 25.80 22.37 -14.73
C ILE A 14 26.56 23.37 -13.86
N GLY A 15 25.83 24.36 -13.36
CA GLY A 15 26.32 25.15 -12.26
C GLY A 15 26.59 24.16 -11.12
N VAL A 16 27.86 23.88 -10.92
CA VAL A 16 28.32 23.23 -9.71
C VAL A 16 28.07 24.26 -8.62
N GLY A 17 26.84 24.26 -8.12
CA GLY A 17 26.54 24.90 -6.88
C GLY A 17 27.40 24.19 -5.84
N THR A 18 28.37 24.88 -5.35
CA THR A 18 29.06 24.44 -4.15
C THR A 18 28.06 24.40 -3.03
N GLU A 19 27.43 23.26 -2.90
CA GLU A 19 26.55 22.93 -1.80
C GLU A 19 27.39 22.88 -0.52
N THR A 20 27.56 24.02 0.07
CA THR A 20 28.03 24.08 1.44
C THR A 20 26.85 23.75 2.32
N GLN A 21 26.71 22.53 2.65
CA GLN A 21 25.67 22.03 3.55
C GLN A 21 26.26 21.40 4.80
N PRO A 22 26.90 22.08 5.70
CA PRO A 22 27.27 21.39 6.95
C PRO A 22 26.51 21.83 8.18
N ALA A 23 25.70 22.86 8.12
CA ALA A 23 25.20 23.46 9.35
C ALA A 23 23.91 22.84 9.88
N PHE A 24 23.16 22.12 9.08
CA PHE A 24 21.86 21.58 9.49
C PHE A 24 21.93 20.28 10.28
N ALA A 25 22.99 19.49 10.14
CA ALA A 25 23.10 18.20 10.80
C ALA A 25 23.44 18.30 12.30
N SER A 26 24.08 19.36 12.74
CA SER A 26 24.47 19.49 14.15
C SER A 26 23.40 20.10 15.05
N LEU A 27 22.49 20.88 14.51
CA LEU A 27 21.38 21.46 15.27
C LEU A 27 20.25 20.48 15.57
N SER A 28 20.03 19.52 14.70
CA SER A 28 18.97 18.51 14.90
C SER A 28 19.30 17.49 15.98
N ALA A 29 20.57 17.17 16.17
CA ALA A 29 20.99 16.18 17.17
C ALA A 29 20.87 16.70 18.62
N GLN A 30 20.98 18.01 18.84
CA GLN A 30 20.80 18.61 20.17
C GLN A 30 19.35 18.77 20.55
N SER A 31 18.49 19.08 19.60
CA SER A 31 17.03 19.21 19.82
C SER A 31 16.38 17.91 20.30
N TRP A 32 16.84 16.79 19.77
CA TRP A 32 16.32 15.47 20.17
C TRP A 32 16.69 15.03 21.59
N ARG A 33 17.80 15.51 22.10
CA ARG A 33 18.24 15.18 23.47
C ARG A 33 17.49 15.96 24.53
N ASP A 34 17.14 17.21 24.24
CA ASP A 34 16.48 18.07 25.19
C ASP A 34 14.98 17.67 25.36
N ASP A 35 14.34 17.27 24.27
CA ASP A 35 12.97 16.78 24.32
C ASP A 35 12.82 15.47 25.09
N ASN A 36 13.78 14.59 24.96
CA ASN A 36 13.74 13.30 25.66
C ASN A 36 14.04 13.44 27.17
N THR A 37 14.80 14.46 27.56
CA THR A 37 15.11 14.73 28.96
C THR A 37 13.94 15.41 29.67
N LEU A 38 13.21 16.28 28.99
CA LEU A 38 12.02 16.95 29.52
C LEU A 38 10.81 16.00 29.68
N ALA A 39 10.64 15.03 28.79
CA ALA A 39 9.60 14.02 28.88
C ALA A 39 9.81 13.07 30.09
N SER A 40 11.04 12.88 30.49
CA SER A 40 11.44 12.04 31.63
C SER A 40 11.16 12.69 32.99
N GLN A 41 11.07 14.03 33.06
CA GLN A 41 10.90 14.75 34.32
C GLN A 41 9.43 15.10 34.65
N GLN A 42 8.53 15.01 33.71
CA GLN A 42 7.14 15.39 33.93
C GLN A 42 6.24 14.23 34.33
N GLY A 43 6.75 13.20 35.00
CA GLY A 43 5.91 12.16 35.62
C GLY A 43 4.51 12.05 35.00
N VAL A 44 4.44 11.99 33.66
CA VAL A 44 3.21 11.67 32.98
C VAL A 44 2.98 10.22 33.34
N ASP A 45 2.09 9.98 34.30
CA ASP A 45 1.44 8.70 34.41
C ASP A 45 0.88 8.42 33.02
N MET A 46 1.70 7.82 32.17
CA MET A 46 1.20 7.06 31.06
C MET A 46 0.41 5.94 31.75
N GLN A 47 -0.85 6.26 32.05
CA GLN A 47 -1.83 5.23 32.19
C GLN A 47 -1.64 4.38 30.96
N ASP A 48 -1.03 3.27 31.25
CA ASP A 48 -0.85 2.15 30.36
C ASP A 48 -2.25 1.76 29.85
N ASN A 49 -2.76 2.59 28.96
CA ASN A 49 -3.90 2.28 28.14
C ASN A 49 -3.35 1.34 27.09
N GLN A 50 -2.80 0.22 27.60
CA GLN A 50 -2.68 -0.97 26.83
C GLN A 50 -4.12 -1.28 26.46
N ASP A 51 -4.51 -0.82 25.27
CA ASP A 51 -5.58 -1.44 24.51
C ASP A 51 -5.19 -2.91 24.39
N ARG A 52 -5.43 -3.60 25.46
CA ARG A 52 -5.30 -5.02 25.55
C ARG A 52 -6.27 -5.54 24.50
N LEU A 53 -5.73 -5.92 23.36
CA LEU A 53 -6.46 -6.67 22.36
C LEU A 53 -7.06 -7.88 23.07
N VAL A 54 -8.28 -7.71 23.56
CA VAL A 54 -9.07 -8.82 24.08
C VAL A 54 -9.49 -9.59 22.85
N MET A 55 -8.75 -10.64 22.56
CA MET A 55 -9.17 -11.63 21.56
C MET A 55 -10.34 -12.39 22.19
N GLU A 56 -11.54 -11.90 21.90
CA GLU A 56 -12.77 -12.59 22.26
C GLU A 56 -12.92 -13.78 21.32
N GLU A 57 -12.95 -14.97 21.88
CA GLU A 57 -13.14 -16.18 21.10
C GLU A 57 -14.60 -16.23 20.65
N VAL A 58 -14.79 -16.22 19.33
CA VAL A 58 -16.12 -16.34 18.72
C VAL A 58 -16.59 -17.76 18.92
N THR A 59 -17.55 -17.96 19.83
CA THR A 59 -18.11 -19.27 20.18
C THR A 59 -19.50 -19.50 19.61
N ASP A 60 -20.13 -18.48 19.03
CA ASP A 60 -21.45 -18.61 18.40
C ASP A 60 -21.35 -19.46 17.11
N PRO A 61 -22.06 -20.60 17.04
CA PRO A 61 -22.00 -21.48 15.88
C PRO A 61 -22.53 -20.83 14.59
N GLU A 62 -23.48 -19.90 14.68
CA GLU A 62 -23.99 -19.18 13.52
C GLU A 62 -22.95 -18.18 12.99
N GLU A 63 -22.29 -17.45 13.89
CA GLU A 63 -21.22 -16.54 13.52
C GLU A 63 -20.01 -17.27 12.92
N LEU A 64 -19.64 -18.41 13.50
CA LEU A 64 -18.58 -19.26 12.95
C LEU A 64 -18.92 -19.76 11.53
N ALA A 65 -20.16 -20.17 11.29
CA ALA A 65 -20.63 -20.61 9.97
C ALA A 65 -20.54 -19.46 8.94
N ASN A 66 -20.90 -18.24 9.33
CA ASN A 66 -20.79 -17.03 8.48
C ASN A 66 -19.33 -16.70 8.17
N ILE A 67 -18.43 -16.78 9.17
CA ILE A 67 -16.99 -16.58 8.98
C ILE A 67 -16.42 -17.61 8.00
N HIS A 68 -16.78 -18.88 8.17
CA HIS A 68 -16.32 -19.94 7.26
C HIS A 68 -16.85 -19.76 5.84
N ALA A 69 -18.11 -19.38 5.67
CA ALA A 69 -18.70 -19.12 4.37
C ALA A 69 -18.01 -17.93 3.65
N ARG A 70 -17.76 -16.85 4.38
CA ARG A 70 -17.02 -15.68 3.88
C ARG A 70 -15.58 -16.06 3.48
N ARG A 71 -14.89 -16.82 4.31
CA ARG A 71 -13.55 -17.31 4.01
C ARG A 71 -13.52 -18.16 2.75
N ALA A 72 -14.47 -19.08 2.59
CA ALA A 72 -14.58 -19.91 1.40
C ALA A 72 -14.79 -19.08 0.12
N ARG A 73 -15.60 -17.99 0.17
CA ARG A 73 -15.75 -17.05 -0.95
C ARG A 73 -14.43 -16.33 -1.24
N PHE A 74 -13.76 -15.82 -0.23
CA PHE A 74 -12.45 -15.17 -0.37
C PHE A 74 -11.41 -16.11 -1.01
N GLU A 75 -11.35 -17.36 -0.57
CA GLU A 75 -10.41 -18.35 -1.11
C GLU A 75 -10.68 -18.64 -2.60
N ARG A 76 -11.95 -18.71 -3.03
CA ARG A 76 -12.29 -18.84 -4.45
C ARG A 76 -11.84 -17.62 -5.27
N ASN A 77 -12.13 -16.42 -4.79
CA ASN A 77 -11.70 -15.19 -5.44
C ASN A 77 -10.16 -15.08 -5.51
N ALA A 78 -9.47 -15.51 -4.47
CA ALA A 78 -8.00 -15.56 -4.44
C ALA A 78 -7.43 -16.59 -5.41
N ALA A 79 -8.04 -17.77 -5.51
CA ALA A 79 -7.65 -18.80 -6.46
C ALA A 79 -7.86 -18.34 -7.91
N TRP A 80 -8.97 -17.66 -8.18
CA TRP A 80 -9.22 -17.05 -9.49
C TRP A 80 -8.13 -16.04 -9.85
N LEU A 81 -7.80 -15.12 -8.94
CA LEU A 81 -6.70 -14.16 -9.16
C LEU A 81 -5.38 -14.87 -9.40
N GLN A 82 -5.08 -15.93 -8.67
CA GLN A 82 -3.84 -16.67 -8.82
C GLN A 82 -3.73 -17.30 -10.21
N ALA A 83 -4.82 -17.85 -10.71
CA ALA A 83 -4.88 -18.44 -12.05
C ALA A 83 -4.69 -17.39 -13.17
N HIS A 84 -5.20 -16.16 -12.98
CA HIS A 84 -5.13 -15.08 -13.97
C HIS A 84 -4.06 -14.02 -13.64
N ALA A 85 -3.22 -14.27 -12.66
CA ALA A 85 -2.28 -13.27 -12.12
C ALA A 85 -1.38 -12.65 -13.19
N SER A 86 -0.83 -13.44 -14.09
CA SER A 86 0.07 -12.94 -15.13
C SER A 86 -0.59 -11.91 -16.03
N GLU A 87 -1.81 -12.16 -16.43
CA GLU A 87 -2.60 -11.29 -17.31
C GLU A 87 -3.04 -10.03 -16.56
N VAL A 88 -3.64 -10.20 -15.39
CA VAL A 88 -4.15 -9.12 -14.55
C VAL A 88 -3.02 -8.14 -14.18
N TYR A 89 -1.88 -8.65 -13.72
CA TYR A 89 -0.73 -7.81 -13.33
C TYR A 89 -0.03 -7.14 -14.53
N THR A 90 -0.22 -7.65 -15.72
CA THR A 90 0.36 -7.04 -16.94
C THR A 90 -0.51 -5.89 -17.43
N HIS A 91 -1.82 -6.07 -17.46
CA HIS A 91 -2.75 -5.12 -18.08
C HIS A 91 -3.24 -4.00 -17.13
N HIS A 92 -3.27 -4.24 -15.83
CA HIS A 92 -3.89 -3.33 -14.85
C HIS A 92 -2.90 -2.66 -13.90
N ARG A 93 -1.72 -2.33 -14.40
CA ARG A 93 -0.70 -1.64 -13.60
C ARG A 93 -1.12 -0.21 -13.23
N GLY A 94 -1.00 0.12 -11.96
CA GLY A 94 -1.37 1.42 -11.41
C GLY A 94 -2.87 1.55 -11.12
N GLN A 95 -3.62 0.46 -11.19
CA GLN A 95 -5.05 0.43 -10.93
C GLN A 95 -5.39 -0.42 -9.71
N CYS A 96 -6.56 -0.17 -9.15
CA CYS A 96 -7.16 -0.99 -8.12
C CYS A 96 -8.02 -2.07 -8.76
N ILE A 97 -7.87 -3.29 -8.31
CA ILE A 97 -8.69 -4.41 -8.74
C ILE A 97 -9.50 -4.94 -7.56
N CYS A 98 -10.73 -5.31 -7.83
CA CYS A 98 -11.57 -6.04 -6.90
C CYS A 98 -12.08 -7.31 -7.58
N ILE A 99 -12.02 -8.43 -6.88
CA ILE A 99 -12.52 -9.71 -7.36
C ILE A 99 -13.66 -10.13 -6.47
N ALA A 100 -14.80 -10.38 -7.08
CA ALA A 100 -16.01 -10.86 -6.43
C ALA A 100 -16.73 -11.83 -7.37
N GLY A 101 -17.20 -12.95 -6.85
CA GLY A 101 -17.88 -13.96 -7.63
C GLY A 101 -17.05 -14.54 -8.78
N GLU A 102 -15.72 -14.59 -8.62
CA GLU A 102 -14.74 -15.02 -9.65
C GLU A 102 -14.75 -14.10 -10.89
N GLU A 103 -15.12 -12.83 -10.72
CA GLU A 103 -15.04 -11.78 -11.75
C GLU A 103 -14.11 -10.64 -11.32
N LEU A 104 -13.47 -10.03 -12.33
CA LEU A 104 -12.52 -8.92 -12.14
C LEU A 104 -13.20 -7.58 -12.38
N PHE A 105 -13.12 -6.70 -11.39
CA PHE A 105 -13.54 -5.30 -11.46
C PHE A 105 -12.30 -4.42 -11.31
N VAL A 106 -12.16 -3.46 -12.22
CA VAL A 106 -10.98 -2.58 -12.29
C VAL A 106 -11.43 -1.14 -12.21
N ALA A 107 -10.77 -0.35 -11.37
CA ALA A 107 -11.00 1.08 -11.25
C ALA A 107 -9.69 1.80 -10.85
N ASP A 108 -9.72 3.12 -10.91
CA ASP A 108 -8.57 3.93 -10.51
C ASP A 108 -8.48 4.08 -8.97
N THR A 109 -9.62 3.98 -8.29
CA THR A 109 -9.72 4.05 -6.83
C THR A 109 -10.26 2.74 -6.23
N PRO A 110 -9.88 2.42 -4.99
CA PRO A 110 -10.39 1.23 -4.32
C PRO A 110 -11.89 1.30 -4.06
N GLU A 111 -12.44 2.48 -3.79
CA GLU A 111 -13.85 2.70 -3.53
C GLU A 111 -14.71 2.39 -4.77
N GLU A 112 -14.27 2.83 -5.94
CA GLU A 112 -14.94 2.54 -7.21
C GLU A 112 -14.89 1.05 -7.55
N ALA A 113 -13.73 0.41 -7.36
CA ALA A 113 -13.58 -1.02 -7.59
C ALA A 113 -14.51 -1.84 -6.69
N ILE A 114 -14.65 -1.46 -5.41
CA ILE A 114 -15.56 -2.09 -4.46
C ILE A 114 -17.01 -1.82 -4.87
N ALA A 115 -17.36 -0.61 -5.30
CA ALA A 115 -18.71 -0.26 -5.71
C ALA A 115 -19.17 -1.09 -6.92
N LEU A 116 -18.29 -1.25 -7.92
CA LEU A 116 -18.55 -2.07 -9.10
C LEU A 116 -18.75 -3.55 -8.70
N ALA A 117 -17.87 -4.09 -7.90
CA ALA A 117 -17.94 -5.47 -7.42
C ALA A 117 -19.21 -5.71 -6.57
N THR A 118 -19.58 -4.73 -5.73
CA THR A 118 -20.80 -4.83 -4.90
C THR A 118 -22.07 -4.76 -5.73
N ALA A 119 -22.08 -3.94 -6.78
CA ALA A 119 -23.23 -3.83 -7.67
C ALA A 119 -23.48 -5.12 -8.45
N ALA A 120 -22.40 -5.80 -8.87
CA ALA A 120 -22.48 -7.06 -9.60
C ALA A 120 -22.74 -8.27 -8.68
N HIS A 121 -22.05 -8.31 -7.53
CA HIS A 121 -22.13 -9.42 -6.58
C HIS A 121 -22.39 -8.91 -5.16
N PRO A 122 -23.61 -8.45 -4.85
CA PRO A 122 -23.93 -7.89 -3.54
C PRO A 122 -23.81 -8.93 -2.41
N GLU A 123 -23.97 -10.20 -2.72
CA GLU A 123 -23.92 -11.30 -1.76
C GLU A 123 -22.50 -11.82 -1.48
N ASP A 124 -21.51 -11.40 -2.30
CA ASP A 124 -20.13 -11.80 -2.09
C ASP A 124 -19.45 -10.86 -1.09
N ASP A 125 -19.42 -11.27 0.17
CA ASP A 125 -18.72 -10.61 1.27
C ASP A 125 -17.25 -11.04 1.36
N GLY A 126 -16.81 -12.01 0.56
CA GLY A 126 -15.44 -12.50 0.43
C GLY A 126 -14.63 -11.80 -0.68
N ARG A 127 -14.94 -10.55 -1.00
CA ARG A 127 -14.26 -9.79 -2.04
C ARG A 127 -12.77 -9.62 -1.75
N LEU A 128 -11.96 -9.70 -2.80
CA LEU A 128 -10.53 -9.47 -2.75
C LEU A 128 -10.19 -8.14 -3.42
N LEU A 129 -9.78 -7.15 -2.63
CA LEU A 129 -9.32 -5.86 -3.12
C LEU A 129 -7.80 -5.82 -3.16
N ARG A 130 -7.22 -5.34 -4.28
CA ARG A 130 -5.78 -5.19 -4.42
C ARG A 130 -5.41 -4.00 -5.30
N TYR A 131 -4.37 -3.27 -4.91
CA TYR A 131 -3.72 -2.29 -5.78
C TYR A 131 -2.55 -2.96 -6.52
N ILE A 132 -2.47 -2.72 -7.84
CA ILE A 132 -1.38 -3.22 -8.66
C ILE A 132 -0.38 -2.09 -8.87
N PRO A 133 0.83 -2.18 -8.33
CA PRO A 133 1.82 -1.11 -8.48
C PRO A 133 2.23 -0.93 -9.94
N ARG A 134 2.49 0.32 -10.34
CA ARG A 134 2.95 0.67 -11.69
C ARG A 134 4.29 0.03 -12.03
N GLU A 135 5.17 -0.04 -11.05
CA GLU A 135 6.50 -0.63 -11.19
C GLU A 135 6.56 -2.01 -10.53
N LYS A 136 7.35 -2.89 -11.11
CA LYS A 136 7.68 -4.15 -10.44
C LYS A 136 8.54 -3.85 -9.23
N LEU A 137 7.96 -3.96 -8.05
CA LEU A 137 8.75 -3.94 -6.83
C LEU A 137 9.61 -5.20 -6.76
N ALA A 138 10.93 -5.00 -6.69
CA ALA A 138 11.85 -6.10 -6.43
C ALA A 138 11.53 -6.65 -5.03
N ARG A 139 11.15 -7.92 -4.96
CA ARG A 139 11.00 -8.60 -3.68
C ARG A 139 12.40 -8.91 -3.16
N ILE A 140 12.82 -8.19 -2.15
CA ILE A 140 14.03 -8.51 -1.41
C ILE A 140 13.65 -9.64 -0.45
N TYR A 141 14.02 -10.86 -0.81
CA TYR A 141 13.98 -11.97 0.14
C TYR A 141 15.23 -11.86 1.01
N ALA A 142 15.07 -11.44 2.24
CA ALA A 142 16.11 -11.60 3.25
C ALA A 142 16.14 -13.09 3.64
N HIS A 143 17.25 -13.75 3.32
CA HIS A 143 17.56 -15.09 3.80
C HIS A 143 18.22 -15.03 5.16
#